data_fa7d48178c762c957f948f0aa254b535
#
_entry.id   fa7d48178c762c957f948f0aa254b535
#
_cell.length_a   1.000
_cell.length_b   1.000
_cell.length_c   1.000
_cell.angle_alpha   90.00
_cell.angle_beta   90.00
_cell.angle_gamma   90.00
#
_symmetry.space_group_name_H-M   'P 1'
#
loop_
_entity.id
_entity.type
_entity.pdbx_description
1 polymer ?
#
loop_
_entity_poly.entity_id
_entity_poly.type
_entity_poly.pdbx_seq_one_letter_code
_entity_poly.pdbx_strand_id
1 'polypeptide(L)'
;ASDVYKRQFNDYVRLTGTVQPMTTVQLSPLESGVVERIVAEEGTHVRRGDVILEMSNNSLSMQILQSEADLAEKQNILRNTMISMEQEKLTLRQEKLQLDLDVSRAERTWRQNEALYNDNLLAREEYLQSKENYDLAVRKRALVLERQKQDSLYRTSQVGQMEESLRSMQINMQLIRQRVDNLKVKAPIDGEVGMLDAVLGQSLQQGANIGQVNDLSTYKVEALVDEHYIDRVATGLTASFERQDKNYEMVLRKVYPEVRNGQFKADFRFTGDTPENIRSGQTYYLNLQLGQPSEAILIPRGSFYQTTGGRWIYVLDGSGDKAYRREIRIGRQNPQYYEVV
;
A
#
# COMPACT_ATOMS: atom_id res chain seq x y z
N ALA A 1 -14.35 -61.19 -21.45
CA ALA A 1 -14.89 -60.36 -22.53
C ALA A 1 -15.29 -59.01 -21.99
N SER A 2 -14.71 -57.97 -22.51
CA SER A 2 -15.13 -56.61 -22.13
C SER A 2 -16.35 -56.25 -22.97
N ASP A 3 -17.45 -55.92 -22.34
CA ASP A 3 -18.64 -55.45 -23.04
C ASP A 3 -18.32 -54.16 -23.81
N VAL A 4 -18.62 -54.20 -25.10
CA VAL A 4 -18.49 -53.03 -25.97
C VAL A 4 -19.83 -52.32 -26.00
N TYR A 5 -19.90 -51.13 -25.48
CA TYR A 5 -21.15 -50.39 -25.43
C TYR A 5 -21.07 -49.10 -26.27
N LYS A 6 -22.14 -48.83 -27.01
CA LYS A 6 -22.38 -47.52 -27.58
C LYS A 6 -22.93 -46.63 -26.46
N ARG A 7 -22.07 -45.75 -25.92
CA ARG A 7 -22.42 -44.87 -24.81
C ARG A 7 -21.88 -43.46 -25.06
N GLN A 8 -22.35 -42.57 -24.26
CA GLN A 8 -21.83 -41.20 -24.23
C GLN A 8 -20.38 -41.20 -23.70
N PHE A 9 -19.45 -40.75 -24.52
CA PHE A 9 -18.06 -40.56 -24.14
C PHE A 9 -17.89 -39.16 -23.53
N ASN A 10 -17.48 -39.10 -22.29
CA ASN A 10 -17.12 -37.87 -21.60
C ASN A 10 -15.59 -37.72 -21.64
N ASP A 11 -15.12 -36.73 -22.38
CA ASP A 11 -13.70 -36.47 -22.53
C ASP A 11 -13.22 -35.57 -21.38
N TYR A 12 -12.69 -36.19 -20.35
CA TYR A 12 -12.23 -35.49 -19.18
C TYR A 12 -10.87 -36.00 -18.67
N VAL A 13 -10.14 -35.11 -17.98
CA VAL A 13 -8.92 -35.47 -17.26
C VAL A 13 -9.11 -35.24 -15.77
N ARG A 14 -8.58 -36.14 -14.96
CA ARG A 14 -8.62 -36.03 -13.51
C ARG A 14 -7.40 -35.25 -13.02
N LEU A 15 -7.63 -34.18 -12.29
CA LEU A 15 -6.60 -33.30 -11.76
C LEU A 15 -6.66 -33.26 -10.23
N THR A 16 -5.52 -33.08 -9.61
CA THR A 16 -5.43 -32.77 -8.18
C THR A 16 -5.30 -31.26 -8.03
N GLY A 17 -6.28 -30.66 -7.36
CA GLY A 17 -6.29 -29.22 -7.11
C GLY A 17 -6.24 -28.90 -5.64
N THR A 18 -5.58 -27.82 -5.27
CA THR A 18 -5.46 -27.30 -3.91
C THR A 18 -6.25 -26.02 -3.78
N VAL A 19 -7.08 -25.91 -2.75
CA VAL A 19 -7.84 -24.69 -2.43
C VAL A 19 -6.89 -23.62 -1.96
N GLN A 20 -7.01 -22.44 -2.53
CA GLN A 20 -6.26 -21.25 -2.14
C GLN A 20 -7.20 -20.04 -2.02
N PRO A 21 -6.90 -19.07 -1.15
CA PRO A 21 -7.59 -17.79 -1.17
C PRO A 21 -7.41 -17.12 -2.53
N MET A 22 -8.39 -16.35 -2.96
CA MET A 22 -8.27 -15.60 -4.22
C MET A 22 -7.16 -14.56 -4.13
N THR A 23 -7.05 -13.90 -2.99
CA THR A 23 -6.05 -12.85 -2.72
C THR A 23 -5.31 -13.16 -1.44
N THR A 24 -4.00 -13.13 -1.52
CA THR A 24 -3.07 -13.21 -0.37
C THR A 24 -2.14 -12.02 -0.44
N VAL A 25 -2.02 -11.28 0.65
CA VAL A 25 -1.10 -10.14 0.76
C VAL A 25 -0.05 -10.46 1.82
N GLN A 26 1.21 -10.36 1.44
CA GLN A 26 2.32 -10.59 2.36
C GLN A 26 2.44 -9.45 3.37
N LEU A 27 2.80 -9.80 4.60
CA LEU A 27 3.10 -8.89 5.69
C LEU A 27 4.60 -8.65 5.74
N SER A 28 4.97 -7.37 5.72
CA SER A 28 6.37 -6.96 5.85
C SER A 28 6.44 -5.70 6.70
N PRO A 29 7.36 -5.63 7.69
CA PRO A 29 7.58 -4.42 8.46
C PRO A 29 8.04 -3.27 7.58
N LEU A 30 7.51 -2.08 7.80
CA LEU A 30 7.94 -0.84 7.12
C LEU A 30 9.14 -0.19 7.78
N GLU A 31 9.45 -0.55 9.04
CA GLU A 31 10.63 -0.12 9.81
C GLU A 31 11.25 -1.33 10.51
N SER A 32 12.55 -1.27 10.76
CA SER A 32 13.24 -2.30 11.53
C SER A 32 12.97 -2.11 13.04
N GLY A 33 12.83 -3.21 13.77
CA GLY A 33 12.58 -3.17 15.20
C GLY A 33 12.58 -4.55 15.86
N VAL A 34 12.35 -4.56 17.16
CA VAL A 34 12.20 -5.78 17.94
C VAL A 34 10.73 -6.00 18.24
N VAL A 35 10.23 -7.21 18.03
CA VAL A 35 8.83 -7.56 18.32
C VAL A 35 8.57 -7.45 19.81
N GLU A 36 7.70 -6.53 20.20
CA GLU A 36 7.32 -6.29 21.58
C GLU A 36 5.99 -6.98 21.94
N ARG A 37 5.05 -7.01 21.00
CA ARG A 37 3.74 -7.62 21.20
C ARG A 37 3.15 -8.14 19.90
N ILE A 38 2.60 -9.36 19.95
CA ILE A 38 1.75 -9.91 18.89
C ILE A 38 0.31 -9.69 19.33
N VAL A 39 -0.45 -8.95 18.52
CA VAL A 39 -1.85 -8.55 18.82
C VAL A 39 -2.83 -9.51 18.16
N ALA A 40 -2.54 -9.95 16.95
CA ALA A 40 -3.34 -10.91 16.21
C ALA A 40 -2.49 -12.14 15.86
N GLU A 41 -2.92 -13.30 16.32
CA GLU A 41 -2.28 -14.59 16.04
C GLU A 41 -2.78 -15.19 14.73
N GLU A 42 -2.13 -16.26 14.25
CA GLU A 42 -2.58 -17.02 13.10
C GLU A 42 -4.04 -17.47 13.24
N GLY A 43 -4.83 -17.38 12.19
CA GLY A 43 -6.26 -17.69 12.18
C GLY A 43 -7.18 -16.59 12.71
N THR A 44 -6.62 -15.44 13.16
CA THR A 44 -7.42 -14.30 13.63
C THR A 44 -7.98 -13.51 12.44
N HIS A 45 -9.27 -13.18 12.48
CA HIS A 45 -9.90 -12.27 11.52
C HIS A 45 -9.51 -10.83 11.83
N VAL A 46 -9.02 -10.12 10.83
CA VAL A 46 -8.58 -8.73 10.92
C VAL A 46 -9.21 -7.88 9.83
N ARG A 47 -9.41 -6.61 10.13
CA ARG A 47 -9.82 -5.60 9.15
C ARG A 47 -8.61 -4.81 8.67
N ARG A 48 -8.71 -4.24 7.51
CA ARG A 48 -7.68 -3.35 6.98
C ARG A 48 -7.36 -2.23 7.98
N GLY A 49 -6.09 -2.13 8.37
CA GLY A 49 -5.60 -1.16 9.33
C GLY A 49 -5.49 -1.68 10.77
N ASP A 50 -6.06 -2.85 11.09
CA ASP A 50 -5.90 -3.47 12.40
C ASP A 50 -4.43 -3.83 12.63
N VAL A 51 -3.96 -3.63 13.86
CA VAL A 51 -2.58 -3.93 14.26
C VAL A 51 -2.44 -5.44 14.46
N ILE A 52 -1.48 -6.05 13.75
CA ILE A 52 -1.15 -7.48 13.88
C ILE A 52 -0.03 -7.68 14.91
N LEU A 53 1.04 -6.87 14.81
CA LEU A 53 2.12 -6.87 15.78
C LEU A 53 2.68 -5.47 16.01
N GLU A 54 3.24 -5.24 17.18
CA GLU A 54 3.92 -4.01 17.55
C GLU A 54 5.40 -4.29 17.79
N MET A 55 6.22 -3.40 17.27
CA MET A 55 7.68 -3.44 17.42
C MET A 55 8.17 -2.22 18.18
N SER A 56 9.30 -2.34 18.83
CA SER A 56 10.04 -1.22 19.41
C SER A 56 11.35 -0.97 18.66
N ASN A 57 11.74 0.30 18.63
CA ASN A 57 13.04 0.73 18.10
C ASN A 57 13.58 1.89 18.94
N ASN A 58 14.54 1.58 19.81
CA ASN A 58 15.12 2.57 20.72
C ASN A 58 15.78 3.75 20.00
N SER A 59 16.43 3.50 18.87
CA SER A 59 17.06 4.57 18.09
C SER A 59 16.01 5.56 17.55
N LEU A 60 14.90 5.07 17.05
CA LEU A 60 13.80 5.89 16.56
C LEU A 60 13.09 6.64 17.69
N SER A 61 12.95 5.99 18.86
CA SER A 61 12.41 6.64 20.07
C SER A 61 13.29 7.79 20.57
N MET A 62 14.60 7.61 20.54
CA MET A 62 15.53 8.69 20.86
C MET A 62 15.48 9.83 19.84
N GLN A 63 15.36 9.50 18.56
CA GLN A 63 15.27 10.48 17.48
C GLN A 63 14.02 11.36 17.60
N ILE A 64 12.86 10.81 17.98
CA ILE A 64 11.64 11.59 18.19
C ILE A 64 11.79 12.54 19.37
N LEU A 65 12.34 12.07 20.51
CA LEU A 65 12.56 12.90 21.69
C LEU A 65 13.51 14.05 21.40
N GLN A 66 14.60 13.80 20.66
CA GLN A 66 15.54 14.84 20.26
C GLN A 66 14.86 15.87 19.36
N SER A 67 14.11 15.44 18.35
CA SER A 67 13.40 16.36 17.45
C SER A 67 12.32 17.17 18.16
N GLU A 68 11.66 16.61 19.19
CA GLU A 68 10.70 17.35 20.03
C GLU A 68 11.39 18.43 20.86
N ALA A 69 12.54 18.12 21.43
CA ALA A 69 13.35 19.07 22.19
C ALA A 69 13.84 20.22 21.29
N ASP A 70 14.38 19.89 20.11
CA ASP A 70 14.87 20.89 19.15
C ASP A 70 13.75 21.81 18.66
N LEU A 71 12.57 21.26 18.39
CA LEU A 71 11.39 22.03 17.99
C LEU A 71 10.96 23.00 19.10
N ALA A 72 10.88 22.51 20.36
CA ALA A 72 10.51 23.32 21.51
C ALA A 72 11.52 24.44 21.74
N GLU A 73 12.83 24.18 21.62
CA GLU A 73 13.89 25.20 21.72
C GLU A 73 13.72 26.28 20.66
N LYS A 74 13.52 25.90 19.40
CA LYS A 74 13.33 26.88 18.30
C LYS A 74 12.08 27.73 18.47
N GLN A 75 10.97 27.12 18.95
CA GLN A 75 9.77 27.89 19.28
C GLN A 75 10.00 28.92 20.38
N ASN A 76 10.76 28.57 21.41
CA ASN A 76 11.11 29.49 22.48
C ASN A 76 12.03 30.65 21.99
N ILE A 77 13.01 30.33 21.13
CA ILE A 77 13.89 31.34 20.50
C ILE A 77 13.04 32.30 19.66
N LEU A 78 12.15 31.82 18.82
CA LEU A 78 11.26 32.68 18.01
C LEU A 78 10.42 33.58 18.91
N ARG A 79 9.80 33.02 19.94
CA ARG A 79 8.98 33.81 20.91
C ARG A 79 9.79 34.91 21.56
N ASN A 80 10.97 34.60 22.08
CA ASN A 80 11.86 35.58 22.73
C ASN A 80 12.29 36.66 21.75
N THR A 81 12.64 36.26 20.51
CA THR A 81 12.99 37.19 19.44
C THR A 81 11.83 38.14 19.12
N MET A 82 10.61 37.63 18.99
CA MET A 82 9.43 38.47 18.74
C MET A 82 9.15 39.44 19.88
N ILE A 83 9.31 39.02 21.14
CA ILE A 83 9.14 39.89 22.30
C ILE A 83 10.18 41.02 22.28
N SER A 84 11.46 40.70 22.05
CA SER A 84 12.54 41.69 21.96
C SER A 84 12.29 42.69 20.82
N MET A 85 11.85 42.21 19.67
CA MET A 85 11.51 43.04 18.51
C MET A 85 10.34 43.99 18.81
N GLU A 86 9.31 43.54 19.52
CA GLU A 86 8.19 44.40 19.89
C GLU A 86 8.63 45.49 20.92
N GLN A 87 9.48 45.14 21.87
CA GLN A 87 10.07 46.12 22.79
C GLN A 87 10.86 47.23 22.06
N GLU A 88 11.71 46.84 21.11
CA GLU A 88 12.46 47.77 20.29
C GLU A 88 11.56 48.66 19.42
N LYS A 89 10.54 48.13 18.83
CA LYS A 89 9.52 48.88 18.08
C LYS A 89 8.82 49.93 18.95
N LEU A 90 8.49 49.60 20.20
CA LEU A 90 7.90 50.53 21.15
C LEU A 90 8.87 51.65 21.47
N THR A 91 10.16 51.35 21.69
CA THR A 91 11.21 52.35 21.94
C THR A 91 11.36 53.29 20.76
N LEU A 92 11.45 52.81 19.53
CA LEU A 92 11.50 53.65 18.32
C LEU A 92 10.25 54.51 18.16
N ARG A 93 9.07 54.00 18.54
CA ARG A 93 7.84 54.77 18.51
C ARG A 93 7.84 55.92 19.52
N GLN A 94 8.37 55.70 20.72
CA GLN A 94 8.54 56.76 21.71
C GLN A 94 9.53 57.83 21.24
N GLU A 95 10.69 57.43 20.69
CA GLU A 95 11.67 58.35 20.12
C GLU A 95 11.06 59.20 19.00
N LYS A 96 10.30 58.58 18.08
CA LYS A 96 9.59 59.30 17.03
C LYS A 96 8.62 60.34 17.59
N LEU A 97 7.79 59.98 18.59
CA LEU A 97 6.85 60.93 19.22
C LEU A 97 7.55 62.11 19.83
N GLN A 98 8.69 61.90 20.51
CA GLN A 98 9.52 63.00 21.06
C GLN A 98 10.03 63.93 19.96
N LEU A 99 10.56 63.34 18.85
CA LEU A 99 11.05 64.14 17.72
C LEU A 99 9.93 64.88 16.98
N ASP A 100 8.73 64.29 16.86
CA ASP A 100 7.57 65.00 16.31
C ASP A 100 7.18 66.23 17.13
N LEU A 101 7.28 66.16 18.47
CA LEU A 101 7.10 67.32 19.36
C LEU A 101 8.21 68.36 19.20
N ASP A 102 9.45 67.93 19.10
CA ASP A 102 10.60 68.82 18.93
C ASP A 102 10.53 69.58 17.59
N VAL A 103 10.17 68.90 16.51
CA VAL A 103 9.90 69.53 15.20
C VAL A 103 8.80 70.58 15.31
N SER A 104 7.66 70.22 15.96
CA SER A 104 6.55 71.17 16.13
C SER A 104 6.88 72.38 16.97
N ARG A 105 7.74 72.26 17.98
CA ARG A 105 8.23 73.37 18.80
C ARG A 105 9.17 74.25 17.99
N ALA A 106 10.17 73.66 17.34
CA ALA A 106 11.14 74.36 16.51
C ALA A 106 10.44 75.09 15.34
N GLU A 107 9.45 74.49 14.70
CA GLU A 107 8.67 75.12 13.65
C GLU A 107 7.92 76.35 14.11
N ARG A 108 7.26 76.25 15.27
CA ARG A 108 6.56 77.41 15.84
C ARG A 108 7.54 78.57 16.15
N THR A 109 8.67 78.30 16.79
CA THR A 109 9.68 79.30 17.09
C THR A 109 10.26 79.96 15.84
N TRP A 110 10.57 79.10 14.82
CA TRP A 110 11.04 79.60 13.53
C TRP A 110 10.01 80.52 12.85
N ARG A 111 8.72 80.13 12.76
CA ARG A 111 7.66 80.96 12.14
C ARG A 111 7.42 82.23 12.87
N GLN A 112 7.49 82.25 14.20
CA GLN A 112 7.41 83.49 15.01
C GLN A 112 8.58 84.43 14.72
N ASN A 113 9.80 83.90 14.69
CA ASN A 113 10.99 84.67 14.40
C ASN A 113 11.05 85.17 12.96
N GLU A 114 10.49 84.39 12.01
CA GLU A 114 10.39 84.80 10.61
C GLU A 114 9.45 86.03 10.47
N ALA A 115 8.28 86.01 11.12
CA ALA A 115 7.36 87.16 11.14
C ALA A 115 8.01 88.44 11.77
N LEU A 116 8.68 88.28 12.93
CA LEU A 116 9.35 89.38 13.58
C LEU A 116 10.52 89.94 12.76
N TYR A 117 11.27 89.06 12.08
CA TYR A 117 12.36 89.48 11.19
C TYR A 117 11.83 90.22 9.97
N ASN A 118 10.75 89.79 9.37
CA ASN A 118 10.10 90.47 8.25
C ASN A 118 9.55 91.85 8.63
N ASP A 119 9.15 92.04 9.88
CA ASP A 119 8.73 93.33 10.45
C ASP A 119 9.91 94.14 10.95
N ASN A 120 11.17 93.75 10.72
CA ASN A 120 12.41 94.37 11.21
C ASN A 120 12.53 94.51 12.74
N LEU A 121 11.87 93.60 13.48
CA LEU A 121 11.86 93.59 14.95
C LEU A 121 12.83 92.52 15.55
N LEU A 122 13.52 91.74 14.70
CA LEU A 122 14.45 90.68 15.14
C LEU A 122 15.78 90.75 14.37
N ALA A 123 16.89 90.42 15.03
CA ALA A 123 18.20 90.34 14.42
C ALA A 123 18.26 89.14 13.43
N ARG A 124 18.98 89.35 12.32
CA ARG A 124 19.14 88.26 11.29
C ARG A 124 19.78 87.00 11.85
N GLU A 125 20.69 87.12 12.76
CA GLU A 125 21.36 85.96 13.41
C GLU A 125 20.37 85.07 14.16
N GLU A 126 19.49 85.69 14.93
CA GLU A 126 18.47 84.96 15.72
C GLU A 126 17.42 84.26 14.85
N TYR A 127 17.05 84.92 13.75
CA TYR A 127 16.20 84.27 12.72
C TYR A 127 16.90 83.07 12.10
N LEU A 128 18.15 83.18 11.65
CA LEU A 128 18.91 82.10 11.04
C LEU A 128 19.11 80.96 12.04
N GLN A 129 19.42 81.21 13.27
CA GLN A 129 19.55 80.17 14.30
C GLN A 129 18.25 79.41 14.54
N SER A 130 17.10 80.06 14.56
CA SER A 130 15.81 79.40 14.72
C SER A 130 15.49 78.51 13.51
N LYS A 131 15.83 78.91 12.27
CA LYS A 131 15.71 78.15 11.08
C LYS A 131 16.58 76.87 11.06
N GLU A 132 17.85 77.05 11.45
CA GLU A 132 18.79 75.92 11.55
C GLU A 132 18.34 74.89 12.59
N ASN A 133 17.82 75.36 13.73
CA ASN A 133 17.27 74.47 14.75
C ASN A 133 16.04 73.65 14.21
N TYR A 134 15.16 74.30 13.43
CA TYR A 134 14.08 73.66 12.81
C TYR A 134 14.56 72.63 11.76
N ASP A 135 15.46 73.00 10.86
CA ASP A 135 16.04 72.13 9.86
C ASP A 135 16.74 70.90 10.48
N LEU A 136 17.45 71.11 11.61
CA LEU A 136 18.11 70.05 12.37
C LEU A 136 17.04 69.06 12.97
N ALA A 137 15.97 69.55 13.55
CA ALA A 137 14.91 68.80 14.12
C ALA A 137 14.21 67.92 13.03
N VAL A 138 13.95 68.49 11.85
CA VAL A 138 13.36 67.79 10.68
C VAL A 138 14.30 66.65 10.20
N ARG A 139 15.63 66.95 10.10
CA ARG A 139 16.62 65.94 9.70
C ARG A 139 16.71 64.79 10.69
N LYS A 140 16.71 65.06 12.00
CA LYS A 140 16.72 64.04 13.07
C LYS A 140 15.49 63.12 12.95
N ARG A 141 14.30 63.74 12.79
CA ARG A 141 13.05 62.95 12.57
C ARG A 141 13.14 62.10 11.32
N ALA A 142 13.61 62.61 10.19
CA ALA A 142 13.77 61.85 8.95
C ALA A 142 14.68 60.65 9.14
N LEU A 143 15.78 60.78 9.89
CA LEU A 143 16.71 59.68 10.19
C LEU A 143 16.03 58.55 11.01
N VAL A 144 15.21 58.93 12.01
CA VAL A 144 14.47 57.92 12.81
C VAL A 144 13.40 57.22 11.98
N LEU A 145 12.72 57.93 11.09
CA LEU A 145 11.77 57.31 10.16
C LEU A 145 12.45 56.32 9.22
N GLU A 146 13.61 56.64 8.68
CA GLU A 146 14.40 55.74 7.84
C GLU A 146 14.86 54.51 8.63
N ARG A 147 15.36 54.71 9.86
CA ARG A 147 15.72 53.61 10.77
C ARG A 147 14.51 52.72 11.06
N GLN A 148 13.33 53.27 11.32
CA GLN A 148 12.09 52.51 11.57
C GLN A 148 11.71 51.66 10.36
N LYS A 149 11.87 52.20 9.14
CA LYS A 149 11.59 51.47 7.91
C LYS A 149 12.54 50.28 7.71
N GLN A 150 13.86 50.53 7.85
CA GLN A 150 14.88 49.49 7.73
C GLN A 150 14.70 48.40 8.77
N ASP A 151 14.41 48.76 10.00
CA ASP A 151 14.18 47.85 11.11
C ASP A 151 12.92 46.96 10.88
N SER A 152 11.86 47.56 10.35
CA SER A 152 10.64 46.81 9.95
C SER A 152 10.93 45.75 8.88
N LEU A 153 11.72 46.10 7.86
CA LEU A 153 12.11 45.13 6.80
C LEU A 153 12.99 44.01 7.36
N TYR A 154 13.96 44.36 8.21
CA TYR A 154 14.85 43.39 8.86
C TYR A 154 14.04 42.39 9.71
N ARG A 155 13.12 42.87 10.54
CA ARG A 155 12.25 42.03 11.38
C ARG A 155 11.41 41.08 10.55
N THR A 156 10.77 41.60 9.51
CA THR A 156 9.94 40.75 8.63
C THR A 156 10.77 39.63 8.01
N SER A 157 11.97 39.94 7.54
CA SER A 157 12.88 38.94 6.97
C SER A 157 13.33 37.91 8.01
N GLN A 158 13.76 38.38 9.21
CA GLN A 158 14.26 37.51 10.27
C GLN A 158 13.17 36.58 10.83
N VAL A 159 11.97 37.10 11.10
CA VAL A 159 10.84 36.32 11.56
C VAL A 159 10.44 35.31 10.49
N GLY A 160 10.35 35.72 9.23
CA GLY A 160 10.02 34.81 8.12
C GLY A 160 11.01 33.64 7.98
N GLN A 161 12.32 33.90 8.13
CA GLN A 161 13.34 32.85 8.12
C GLN A 161 13.18 31.87 9.30
N MET A 162 12.88 32.41 10.50
CA MET A 162 12.63 31.56 11.67
C MET A 162 11.37 30.72 11.54
N GLU A 163 10.29 31.28 11.02
CA GLU A 163 9.04 30.56 10.77
C GLU A 163 9.22 29.46 9.74
N GLU A 164 9.98 29.68 8.67
CA GLU A 164 10.29 28.66 7.67
C GLU A 164 11.15 27.53 8.26
N SER A 165 12.12 27.87 9.11
CA SER A 165 12.91 26.87 9.84
C SER A 165 12.03 26.01 10.75
N LEU A 166 11.10 26.61 11.49
CA LEU A 166 10.14 25.89 12.32
C LEU A 166 9.22 25.00 11.52
N ARG A 167 8.74 25.48 10.38
CA ARG A 167 7.90 24.69 9.46
C ARG A 167 8.64 23.46 8.97
N SER A 168 9.90 23.61 8.58
CA SER A 168 10.74 22.48 8.15
C SER A 168 10.95 21.46 9.29
N MET A 169 11.15 21.93 10.52
CA MET A 169 11.26 21.06 11.69
C MET A 169 9.94 20.33 11.99
N GLN A 170 8.79 20.99 11.85
CA GLN A 170 7.48 20.37 12.03
C GLN A 170 7.23 19.26 11.01
N ILE A 171 7.61 19.48 9.75
CA ILE A 171 7.53 18.44 8.70
C ILE A 171 8.42 17.26 9.04
N ASN A 172 9.67 17.52 9.46
CA ASN A 172 10.57 16.44 9.88
C ASN A 172 10.00 15.64 11.05
N MET A 173 9.44 16.32 12.06
CA MET A 173 8.77 15.70 13.19
C MET A 173 7.61 14.81 12.75
N GLN A 174 6.80 15.26 11.79
CA GLN A 174 5.69 14.48 11.25
C GLN A 174 6.20 13.21 10.56
N LEU A 175 7.29 13.29 9.79
CA LEU A 175 7.91 12.13 9.16
C LEU A 175 8.42 11.12 10.20
N ILE A 176 9.08 11.60 11.27
CA ILE A 176 9.55 10.71 12.35
C ILE A 176 8.36 10.03 13.05
N ARG A 177 7.28 10.75 13.32
CA ARG A 177 6.05 10.18 13.92
C ARG A 177 5.43 9.12 13.01
N GLN A 178 5.44 9.33 11.70
CA GLN A 178 4.98 8.31 10.75
C GLN A 178 5.86 7.05 10.80
N ARG A 179 7.18 7.20 10.90
CA ARG A 179 8.08 6.07 11.06
C ARG A 179 7.84 5.32 12.37
N VAL A 180 7.54 6.03 13.47
CA VAL A 180 7.14 5.39 14.74
C VAL A 180 5.82 4.64 14.59
N ASP A 181 4.84 5.18 13.88
CA ASP A 181 3.57 4.46 13.60
C ASP A 181 3.79 3.23 12.71
N ASN A 182 4.79 3.25 11.82
CA ASN A 182 5.18 2.11 10.99
C ASN A 182 5.84 0.96 11.78
N LEU A 183 6.18 1.16 13.07
CA LEU A 183 6.54 0.05 13.95
C LEU A 183 5.34 -0.85 14.30
N LYS A 184 4.13 -0.40 14.01
CA LYS A 184 2.93 -1.21 14.08
C LYS A 184 2.68 -1.83 12.70
N VAL A 185 2.87 -3.13 12.59
CA VAL A 185 2.52 -3.85 11.37
C VAL A 185 1.01 -4.04 11.34
N LYS A 186 0.37 -3.45 10.33
CA LYS A 186 -1.08 -3.42 10.18
C LYS A 186 -1.53 -4.32 9.04
N ALA A 187 -2.75 -4.85 9.16
CA ALA A 187 -3.38 -5.63 8.10
C ALA A 187 -3.59 -4.77 6.83
N PRO A 188 -3.09 -5.20 5.67
CA PRO A 188 -3.24 -4.44 4.41
C PRO A 188 -4.64 -4.58 3.79
N ILE A 189 -5.34 -5.67 4.09
CA ILE A 189 -6.69 -6.01 3.62
C ILE A 189 -7.53 -6.59 4.75
N ASP A 190 -8.85 -6.65 4.55
CA ASP A 190 -9.74 -7.44 5.38
C ASP A 190 -9.51 -8.92 5.10
N GLY A 191 -9.43 -9.75 6.15
CA GLY A 191 -9.18 -11.17 5.96
C GLY A 191 -8.78 -11.89 7.24
N GLU A 192 -8.07 -13.00 7.10
CA GLU A 192 -7.55 -13.80 8.19
C GLU A 192 -6.02 -13.82 8.14
N VAL A 193 -5.40 -13.64 9.29
CA VAL A 193 -3.94 -13.79 9.43
C VAL A 193 -3.59 -15.24 9.10
N GLY A 194 -2.86 -15.45 8.02
CA GLY A 194 -2.34 -16.75 7.64
C GLY A 194 -1.12 -17.13 8.48
N MET A 195 -0.08 -17.63 7.81
CA MET A 195 1.20 -17.89 8.49
C MET A 195 1.79 -16.59 9.04
N LEU A 196 2.23 -16.57 10.28
CA LEU A 196 2.91 -15.46 10.94
C LEU A 196 4.23 -15.94 11.55
N ASP A 197 5.35 -15.66 10.87
CA ASP A 197 6.70 -16.01 11.31
C ASP A 197 7.33 -14.85 12.09
N ALA A 198 6.80 -14.61 13.28
CA ALA A 198 7.29 -13.59 14.20
C ALA A 198 7.20 -14.07 15.64
N VAL A 199 8.27 -13.88 16.40
CA VAL A 199 8.36 -14.29 17.80
C VAL A 199 8.67 -13.08 18.69
N LEU A 200 8.12 -13.05 19.91
CA LEU A 200 8.42 -12.00 20.89
C LEU A 200 9.92 -11.90 21.15
N GLY A 201 10.46 -10.68 21.10
CA GLY A 201 11.89 -10.41 21.25
C GLY A 201 12.71 -10.61 19.98
N GLN A 202 12.14 -11.07 18.89
CA GLN A 202 12.82 -11.22 17.61
C GLN A 202 13.09 -9.85 16.97
N SER A 203 14.29 -9.68 16.42
CA SER A 203 14.62 -8.50 15.60
C SER A 203 14.17 -8.72 14.15
N LEU A 204 13.31 -7.84 13.66
CA LEU A 204 12.81 -7.85 12.29
C LEU A 204 13.42 -6.69 11.51
N GLN A 205 13.80 -6.96 10.26
CA GLN A 205 14.30 -5.93 9.36
C GLN A 205 13.18 -5.41 8.45
N GLN A 206 13.32 -4.17 8.02
CA GLN A 206 12.43 -3.56 7.04
C GLN A 206 12.35 -4.42 5.77
N GLY A 207 11.14 -4.70 5.30
CA GLY A 207 10.88 -5.47 4.09
C GLY A 207 10.98 -6.99 4.25
N ALA A 208 11.34 -7.51 5.44
CA ALA A 208 11.34 -8.94 5.70
C ALA A 208 9.91 -9.50 5.56
N ASN A 209 9.76 -10.65 4.90
CA ASN A 209 8.48 -11.34 4.89
C ASN A 209 8.27 -12.02 6.24
N ILE A 210 7.25 -11.59 6.98
CA ILE A 210 6.91 -12.10 8.31
C ILE A 210 5.59 -12.86 8.35
N GLY A 211 4.89 -12.96 7.23
CA GLY A 211 3.61 -13.63 7.18
C GLY A 211 2.72 -13.15 6.04
N GLN A 212 1.43 -13.42 6.17
CA GLN A 212 0.45 -13.05 5.16
C GLN A 212 -0.95 -12.87 5.73
N VAL A 213 -1.77 -12.06 5.04
CA VAL A 213 -3.22 -11.97 5.27
C VAL A 213 -3.95 -12.53 4.06
N ASN A 214 -4.88 -13.44 4.28
CA ASN A 214 -5.66 -14.12 3.28
C ASN A 214 -7.08 -13.54 3.24
N ASP A 215 -7.52 -13.12 2.07
CA ASP A 215 -8.93 -12.79 1.84
C ASP A 215 -9.71 -14.10 1.68
N LEU A 216 -10.53 -14.44 2.68
CA LEU A 216 -11.35 -15.64 2.70
C LEU A 216 -12.75 -15.44 2.11
N SER A 217 -13.04 -14.28 1.55
CA SER A 217 -14.34 -14.01 0.92
C SER A 217 -14.58 -14.87 -0.31
N THR A 218 -13.50 -15.23 -1.00
CA THR A 218 -13.53 -16.05 -2.22
C THR A 218 -12.32 -16.97 -2.29
N TYR A 219 -12.59 -18.19 -2.79
CA TYR A 219 -11.57 -19.21 -2.98
C TYR A 219 -11.38 -19.52 -4.46
N LYS A 220 -10.18 -19.95 -4.80
CA LYS A 220 -9.85 -20.61 -6.07
C LYS A 220 -9.30 -22.00 -5.79
N VAL A 221 -9.33 -22.86 -6.78
CA VAL A 221 -8.60 -24.13 -6.74
C VAL A 221 -7.49 -24.07 -7.76
N GLU A 222 -6.24 -24.14 -7.31
CA GLU A 222 -5.06 -24.25 -8.17
C GLU A 222 -4.77 -25.72 -8.42
N ALA A 223 -4.77 -26.14 -9.69
CA ALA A 223 -4.44 -27.51 -10.07
C ALA A 223 -3.22 -27.56 -10.99
N LEU A 224 -2.48 -28.66 -10.89
CA LEU A 224 -1.38 -28.98 -11.79
C LEU A 224 -1.91 -29.85 -12.92
N VAL A 225 -1.68 -29.43 -14.15
CA VAL A 225 -2.10 -30.13 -15.38
C VAL A 225 -0.86 -30.60 -16.13
N ASP A 226 -0.87 -31.84 -16.57
CA ASP A 226 0.21 -32.39 -17.38
C ASP A 226 0.37 -31.65 -18.72
N GLU A 227 1.59 -31.40 -19.15
CA GLU A 227 1.91 -30.65 -20.38
C GLU A 227 1.29 -31.28 -21.65
N HIS A 228 1.02 -32.59 -21.63
CA HIS A 228 0.37 -33.29 -22.73
C HIS A 228 -0.99 -32.67 -23.10
N TYR A 229 -1.65 -32.00 -22.16
CA TYR A 229 -2.96 -31.38 -22.36
C TYR A 229 -2.89 -29.89 -22.71
N ILE A 230 -1.69 -29.32 -22.89
CA ILE A 230 -1.51 -27.88 -23.04
C ILE A 230 -2.29 -27.25 -24.21
N ASP A 231 -2.33 -27.98 -25.34
CA ASP A 231 -3.05 -27.53 -26.55
C ASP A 231 -4.59 -27.64 -26.43
N ARG A 232 -5.07 -28.39 -25.43
CA ARG A 232 -6.50 -28.68 -25.22
C ARG A 232 -7.10 -27.92 -24.04
N VAL A 233 -6.26 -27.41 -23.16
CA VAL A 233 -6.68 -26.71 -21.94
C VAL A 233 -6.73 -25.23 -22.19
N ALA A 234 -7.93 -24.66 -22.26
CA ALA A 234 -8.17 -23.25 -22.50
C ALA A 234 -9.11 -22.68 -21.41
N THR A 235 -9.02 -21.39 -21.19
CA THR A 235 -9.93 -20.67 -20.28
C THR A 235 -11.39 -20.87 -20.71
N GLY A 236 -12.27 -21.02 -19.71
CA GLY A 236 -13.70 -21.26 -19.95
C GLY A 236 -14.11 -22.73 -19.91
N LEU A 237 -13.17 -23.67 -19.88
CA LEU A 237 -13.51 -25.10 -19.68
C LEU A 237 -14.10 -25.30 -18.28
N THR A 238 -15.07 -26.23 -18.20
CA THR A 238 -15.71 -26.58 -16.94
C THR A 238 -15.00 -27.75 -16.27
N ALA A 239 -14.95 -27.70 -14.96
CA ALA A 239 -14.47 -28.79 -14.14
C ALA A 239 -15.51 -29.07 -13.04
N SER A 240 -15.60 -30.33 -12.60
CA SER A 240 -16.48 -30.69 -11.51
C SER A 240 -15.76 -31.59 -10.51
N PHE A 241 -16.21 -31.58 -9.27
CA PHE A 241 -15.79 -32.50 -8.23
C PHE A 241 -16.97 -32.85 -7.32
N GLU A 242 -16.92 -34.01 -6.73
CA GLU A 242 -17.93 -34.50 -5.81
C GLU A 242 -17.41 -34.40 -4.36
N ARG A 243 -18.23 -33.89 -3.46
CA ARG A 243 -17.97 -33.87 -2.01
C ARG A 243 -19.27 -34.00 -1.24
N GLN A 244 -19.35 -35.01 -0.34
CA GLN A 244 -20.53 -35.27 0.50
C GLN A 244 -21.80 -35.42 -0.35
N ASP A 245 -21.75 -36.24 -1.39
CA ASP A 245 -22.85 -36.52 -2.34
C ASP A 245 -23.40 -35.29 -3.10
N LYS A 246 -22.66 -34.17 -3.06
CA LYS A 246 -22.96 -32.96 -3.84
C LYS A 246 -21.88 -32.76 -4.91
N ASN A 247 -22.34 -32.43 -6.12
CA ASN A 247 -21.47 -32.09 -7.22
C ASN A 247 -21.29 -30.57 -7.28
N TYR A 248 -20.05 -30.13 -7.31
CA TYR A 248 -19.66 -28.72 -7.38
C TYR A 248 -19.04 -28.43 -8.75
N GLU A 249 -19.47 -27.34 -9.36
CA GLU A 249 -18.99 -26.91 -10.66
C GLU A 249 -18.01 -25.73 -10.55
N MET A 250 -17.02 -25.78 -11.41
CA MET A 250 -15.97 -24.78 -11.50
C MET A 250 -15.68 -24.44 -12.95
N VAL A 251 -15.15 -23.27 -13.19
CA VAL A 251 -14.68 -22.84 -14.51
C VAL A 251 -13.18 -22.53 -14.45
N LEU A 252 -12.47 -22.97 -15.46
CA LEU A 252 -11.06 -22.65 -15.66
C LEU A 252 -10.94 -21.18 -16.03
N ARG A 253 -10.39 -20.38 -15.13
CA ARG A 253 -10.26 -18.94 -15.29
C ARG A 253 -8.91 -18.54 -15.88
N LYS A 254 -7.84 -19.20 -15.45
CA LYS A 254 -6.48 -18.85 -15.82
C LYS A 254 -5.64 -20.09 -16.06
N VAL A 255 -4.89 -20.08 -17.14
CA VAL A 255 -3.84 -21.05 -17.44
C VAL A 255 -2.51 -20.30 -17.37
N TYR A 256 -1.56 -20.83 -16.61
CA TYR A 256 -0.22 -20.25 -16.53
C TYR A 256 0.65 -20.85 -17.63
N PRO A 257 1.32 -20.02 -18.45
CA PRO A 257 2.05 -20.50 -19.62
C PRO A 257 3.35 -21.24 -19.29
N GLU A 258 3.81 -21.15 -18.05
CA GLU A 258 5.05 -21.73 -17.60
C GLU A 258 4.88 -23.22 -17.25
N VAL A 259 5.63 -24.07 -17.95
CA VAL A 259 5.72 -25.51 -17.66
C VAL A 259 6.91 -25.76 -16.75
N ARG A 260 6.66 -26.43 -15.62
CA ARG A 260 7.70 -26.89 -14.68
C ARG A 260 7.49 -28.37 -14.39
N ASN A 261 8.56 -29.17 -14.51
CA ASN A 261 8.51 -30.61 -14.27
C ASN A 261 7.41 -31.35 -15.08
N GLY A 262 7.19 -30.93 -16.35
CA GLY A 262 6.18 -31.53 -17.22
C GLY A 262 4.73 -31.15 -16.86
N GLN A 263 4.51 -30.15 -16.04
CA GLN A 263 3.18 -29.70 -15.62
C GLN A 263 3.06 -28.17 -15.68
N PHE A 264 1.86 -27.68 -15.93
CA PHE A 264 1.52 -26.25 -15.83
C PHE A 264 0.39 -26.04 -14.83
N LYS A 265 0.31 -24.83 -14.28
CA LYS A 265 -0.71 -24.44 -13.31
C LYS A 265 -1.98 -23.93 -13.98
N ALA A 266 -3.11 -24.25 -13.39
CA ALA A 266 -4.41 -23.79 -13.82
C ALA A 266 -5.27 -23.39 -12.60
N ASP A 267 -5.88 -22.21 -12.65
CA ASP A 267 -6.75 -21.69 -11.60
C ASP A 267 -8.22 -21.87 -11.98
N PHE A 268 -8.96 -22.51 -11.10
CA PHE A 268 -10.39 -22.75 -11.21
C PHE A 268 -11.16 -21.90 -10.22
N ARG A 269 -12.29 -21.34 -10.66
CA ARG A 269 -13.24 -20.60 -9.84
C ARG A 269 -14.56 -21.35 -9.74
N PHE A 270 -15.17 -21.37 -8.57
CA PHE A 270 -16.52 -21.87 -8.39
C PHE A 270 -17.54 -21.05 -9.20
N THR A 271 -18.45 -21.72 -9.89
CA THR A 271 -19.50 -21.08 -10.72
C THR A 271 -20.87 -21.09 -10.05
N GLY A 272 -21.05 -21.90 -9.01
CA GLY A 272 -22.27 -21.99 -8.22
C GLY A 272 -21.94 -21.99 -6.73
N ASP A 273 -22.57 -22.91 -6.01
CA ASP A 273 -22.35 -23.07 -4.58
C ASP A 273 -20.89 -23.44 -4.28
N THR A 274 -20.39 -22.90 -3.20
CA THR A 274 -19.10 -23.30 -2.63
C THR A 274 -19.32 -24.30 -1.52
N PRO A 275 -18.42 -25.28 -1.33
CA PRO A 275 -18.53 -26.22 -0.22
C PRO A 275 -18.55 -25.50 1.12
N GLU A 276 -19.44 -25.91 2.01
CA GLU A 276 -19.40 -25.46 3.40
C GLU A 276 -18.07 -25.87 4.05
N ASN A 277 -17.56 -25.04 4.95
CA ASN A 277 -16.30 -25.27 5.67
C ASN A 277 -15.09 -25.50 4.73
N ILE A 278 -15.02 -24.74 3.63
CA ILE A 278 -13.85 -24.72 2.77
C ILE A 278 -12.67 -24.08 3.50
N ARG A 279 -11.49 -24.69 3.41
CA ARG A 279 -10.25 -24.18 4.03
C ARG A 279 -9.14 -24.15 3.01
N SER A 280 -8.28 -23.16 3.15
CA SER A 280 -7.04 -23.08 2.38
C SER A 280 -6.19 -24.33 2.61
N GLY A 281 -5.54 -24.84 1.56
CA GLY A 281 -4.74 -26.07 1.60
C GLY A 281 -5.51 -27.36 1.42
N GLN A 282 -6.85 -27.37 1.41
CA GLN A 282 -7.63 -28.58 1.12
C GLN A 282 -7.40 -29.04 -0.31
N THR A 283 -7.34 -30.36 -0.49
CA THR A 283 -7.16 -31.00 -1.81
C THR A 283 -8.49 -31.51 -2.35
N TYR A 284 -8.78 -31.19 -3.62
CA TYR A 284 -9.93 -31.72 -4.36
C TYR A 284 -9.47 -32.43 -5.63
N TYR A 285 -10.19 -33.49 -6.00
CA TYR A 285 -9.99 -34.20 -7.25
C TYR A 285 -10.98 -33.69 -8.28
N LEU A 286 -10.48 -32.93 -9.24
CA LEU A 286 -11.29 -32.25 -10.26
C LEU A 286 -11.36 -33.13 -11.51
N ASN A 287 -12.53 -33.21 -12.13
CA ASN A 287 -12.71 -33.76 -13.46
C ASN A 287 -12.84 -32.59 -14.45
N LEU A 288 -11.75 -32.23 -15.13
CA LEU A 288 -11.73 -31.17 -16.13
C LEU A 288 -12.25 -31.69 -17.45
N GLN A 289 -13.32 -31.13 -17.97
CA GLN A 289 -13.92 -31.46 -19.27
C GLN A 289 -13.07 -30.86 -20.40
N LEU A 290 -12.51 -31.71 -21.27
CA LEU A 290 -11.70 -31.31 -22.41
C LEU A 290 -12.47 -31.22 -23.73
N GLY A 291 -13.71 -31.71 -23.75
CA GLY A 291 -14.57 -31.69 -24.94
C GLY A 291 -16.02 -31.93 -24.57
N GLN A 292 -16.92 -31.68 -25.55
CA GLN A 292 -18.34 -32.00 -25.38
C GLN A 292 -18.59 -33.50 -25.37
N PRO A 293 -19.54 -34.00 -24.57
CA PRO A 293 -19.95 -35.39 -24.59
C PRO A 293 -20.38 -35.80 -25.99
N SER A 294 -19.91 -36.94 -26.47
CA SER A 294 -20.23 -37.48 -27.80
C SER A 294 -20.58 -38.97 -27.71
N GLU A 295 -21.48 -39.43 -28.58
CA GLU A 295 -21.72 -40.86 -28.67
C GLU A 295 -20.51 -41.56 -29.30
N ALA A 296 -20.02 -42.60 -28.64
CA ALA A 296 -18.87 -43.35 -29.10
C ALA A 296 -18.99 -44.85 -28.69
N ILE A 297 -18.23 -45.66 -29.35
CA ILE A 297 -18.05 -47.06 -28.96
C ILE A 297 -16.94 -47.10 -27.91
N LEU A 298 -17.25 -47.57 -26.71
CA LEU A 298 -16.34 -47.52 -25.57
C LEU A 298 -15.87 -48.92 -25.17
N ILE A 299 -14.58 -48.98 -24.86
CA ILE A 299 -13.96 -50.17 -24.28
C ILE A 299 -13.35 -49.76 -22.92
N PRO A 300 -13.67 -50.50 -21.82
CA PRO A 300 -13.08 -50.25 -20.53
C PRO A 300 -11.54 -50.36 -20.59
N ARG A 301 -10.86 -49.46 -19.86
CA ARG A 301 -9.41 -49.59 -19.72
C ARG A 301 -9.06 -50.89 -18.98
N GLY A 302 -8.17 -51.68 -19.55
CA GLY A 302 -7.80 -52.95 -18.96
C GLY A 302 -6.52 -53.52 -19.57
N SER A 303 -6.17 -54.70 -19.15
CA SER A 303 -4.92 -55.40 -19.52
C SER A 303 -4.79 -55.70 -21.02
N PHE A 304 -5.88 -55.67 -21.81
CA PHE A 304 -5.83 -55.91 -23.25
C PHE A 304 -4.88 -54.93 -23.97
N TYR A 305 -4.80 -53.71 -23.51
CA TYR A 305 -3.91 -52.69 -24.10
C TYR A 305 -2.45 -53.09 -23.99
N GLN A 306 -2.05 -53.66 -22.86
CA GLN A 306 -0.67 -54.10 -22.62
C GLN A 306 -0.30 -55.30 -23.52
N THR A 307 -1.26 -56.17 -23.79
CA THR A 307 -1.03 -57.42 -24.57
C THR A 307 -1.17 -57.20 -26.07
N THR A 308 -2.02 -56.27 -26.51
CA THR A 308 -2.34 -56.06 -27.94
C THR A 308 -1.83 -54.75 -28.52
N GLY A 309 -1.26 -53.89 -27.67
CA GLY A 309 -0.89 -52.51 -28.04
C GLY A 309 -2.08 -51.68 -28.50
N GLY A 310 -3.30 -52.03 -28.11
CA GLY A 310 -4.52 -51.33 -28.50
C GLY A 310 -4.94 -51.51 -29.97
N ARG A 311 -4.35 -52.45 -30.69
CA ARG A 311 -4.56 -52.65 -32.13
C ARG A 311 -5.70 -53.60 -32.45
N TRP A 312 -6.08 -54.47 -31.56
CA TRP A 312 -7.14 -55.48 -31.78
C TRP A 312 -7.74 -55.96 -30.44
N ILE A 313 -8.98 -56.46 -30.51
CA ILE A 313 -9.72 -57.07 -29.41
C ILE A 313 -10.44 -58.33 -29.90
N TYR A 314 -10.84 -59.15 -28.94
CA TYR A 314 -11.78 -60.26 -29.25
C TYR A 314 -13.22 -59.76 -29.02
N VAL A 315 -14.07 -59.97 -30.02
CA VAL A 315 -15.51 -59.64 -29.95
C VAL A 315 -16.28 -60.97 -30.02
N LEU A 316 -17.20 -61.18 -29.10
CA LEU A 316 -18.08 -62.32 -29.09
C LEU A 316 -19.12 -62.19 -30.22
N ASP A 317 -19.48 -63.33 -30.84
CA ASP A 317 -20.58 -63.35 -31.76
C ASP A 317 -21.92 -63.16 -31.02
N GLY A 318 -23.03 -63.03 -31.76
CA GLY A 318 -24.38 -62.83 -31.20
C GLY A 318 -24.90 -63.97 -30.33
N SER A 319 -24.30 -65.20 -30.41
CA SER A 319 -24.62 -66.37 -29.58
C SER A 319 -23.75 -66.45 -28.32
N GLY A 320 -22.62 -65.72 -28.27
CA GLY A 320 -21.68 -65.77 -27.17
C GLY A 320 -20.70 -66.96 -27.17
N ASP A 321 -20.79 -67.85 -28.15
CA ASP A 321 -20.03 -69.12 -28.21
C ASP A 321 -18.66 -68.97 -28.88
N LYS A 322 -18.47 -67.96 -29.74
CA LYS A 322 -17.24 -67.76 -30.50
C LYS A 322 -16.73 -66.33 -30.35
N ALA A 323 -15.44 -66.21 -30.18
CA ALA A 323 -14.75 -64.92 -30.13
C ALA A 323 -13.94 -64.69 -31.42
N TYR A 324 -14.16 -63.55 -32.07
CA TYR A 324 -13.44 -63.15 -33.27
C TYR A 324 -12.47 -62.06 -32.96
N ARG A 325 -11.24 -62.14 -33.47
CA ARG A 325 -10.28 -61.07 -33.44
C ARG A 325 -10.77 -59.95 -34.37
N ARG A 326 -10.93 -58.72 -33.80
CA ARG A 326 -11.31 -57.58 -34.58
C ARG A 326 -10.25 -56.49 -34.39
N GLU A 327 -9.78 -55.97 -35.48
CA GLU A 327 -8.86 -54.82 -35.45
C GLU A 327 -9.62 -53.57 -35.05
N ILE A 328 -9.04 -52.76 -34.17
CA ILE A 328 -9.58 -51.51 -33.67
C ILE A 328 -8.54 -50.42 -33.78
N ARG A 329 -9.04 -49.20 -33.84
CA ARG A 329 -8.21 -48.00 -33.70
C ARG A 329 -8.70 -47.25 -32.48
N ILE A 330 -7.79 -46.96 -31.56
CA ILE A 330 -8.10 -46.19 -30.36
C ILE A 330 -8.04 -44.68 -30.72
N GLY A 331 -9.11 -43.98 -30.40
CA GLY A 331 -9.26 -42.55 -30.51
C GLY A 331 -8.93 -41.86 -29.20
N ARG A 332 -9.90 -41.06 -28.69
CA ARG A 332 -9.77 -40.36 -27.40
C ARG A 332 -9.82 -41.35 -26.24
N GLN A 333 -9.27 -40.92 -25.10
CA GLN A 333 -9.27 -41.74 -23.90
C GLN A 333 -9.58 -40.89 -22.67
N ASN A 334 -10.25 -41.47 -21.70
CA ASN A 334 -10.46 -40.91 -20.36
C ASN A 334 -9.96 -41.89 -19.29
N PRO A 335 -10.00 -41.60 -18.01
CA PRO A 335 -9.53 -42.52 -16.96
C PRO A 335 -10.20 -43.90 -16.95
N GLN A 336 -11.37 -44.05 -17.50
CA GLN A 336 -12.16 -45.29 -17.45
C GLN A 336 -12.25 -46.05 -18.79
N TYR A 337 -12.28 -45.34 -19.93
CA TYR A 337 -12.58 -45.90 -21.24
C TYR A 337 -11.63 -45.41 -22.33
N TYR A 338 -11.48 -46.26 -23.35
CA TYR A 338 -10.96 -45.89 -24.66
C TYR A 338 -12.13 -45.75 -25.65
N GLU A 339 -12.10 -44.72 -26.46
CA GLU A 339 -12.97 -44.57 -27.62
C GLU A 339 -12.42 -45.43 -28.77
N VAL A 340 -13.28 -46.17 -29.46
CA VAL A 340 -12.94 -46.91 -30.67
C VAL A 340 -13.45 -46.16 -31.88
N VAL A 341 -12.55 -45.91 -32.83
CA VAL A 341 -12.82 -45.17 -34.07
C VAL A 341 -12.79 -46.10 -35.26
#